data_7e18d998ff98dd97d437a782ad6993f4
#
_entry.id   7e18d998ff98dd97d437a782ad6993f4
#
_cell.length_a   1.000
_cell.length_b   1.000
_cell.length_c   1.000
_cell.angle_alpha   90.00
_cell.angle_beta   90.00
_cell.angle_gamma   90.00
#
_symmetry.space_group_name_H-M   'P 1'
#
loop_
_entity.id
_entity.type
_entity.pdbx_description
1 polymer ?
#
loop_
_entity_poly.entity_id
_entity_poly.type
_entity_poly.pdbx_seq_one_letter_code
_entity_poly.pdbx_strand_id
1 'polypeptide(L)'
;MIYFDTSYVARLYFEDPGWERVRALAGTDRLACCMHGRAETAGAFHRKFREGAVNSGDLVTLLRQFDRECELGAFRWLPLSEAVISRLTRVYASLPVTVVLRAADALHLACASENGLKRVYSNDVRLLASASHFGLAGVNVI
;
A
#
# COMPACT_ATOMS: atom_id res chain seq x y z
N MET A 1 -2.48 5.20 13.75
CA MET A 1 -2.79 4.98 12.33
C MET A 1 -1.68 4.14 11.70
N ILE A 2 -2.06 3.12 10.96
CA ILE A 2 -1.17 2.11 10.37
C ILE A 2 -1.16 2.31 8.87
N TYR A 3 0.02 2.47 8.26
CA TYR A 3 0.14 2.58 6.80
C TYR A 3 0.37 1.21 6.17
N PHE A 4 -0.57 0.78 5.34
CA PHE A 4 -0.43 -0.40 4.51
C PHE A 4 -0.09 -0.01 3.07
N ASP A 5 0.84 -0.73 2.45
CA ASP A 5 0.96 -0.72 1.00
C ASP A 5 -0.13 -1.60 0.37
N THR A 6 -0.20 -1.61 -0.94
CA THR A 6 -1.21 -2.38 -1.69
C THR A 6 -1.14 -3.88 -1.42
N SER A 7 0.05 -4.42 -1.14
CA SER A 7 0.22 -5.85 -0.88
C SER A 7 -0.46 -6.30 0.43
N TYR A 8 -0.49 -5.41 1.42
CA TYR A 8 -1.19 -5.62 2.69
C TYR A 8 -2.69 -5.32 2.56
N VAL A 9 -3.08 -4.27 1.83
CA VAL A 9 -4.50 -3.99 1.55
C VAL A 9 -5.14 -5.19 0.84
N ALA A 10 -4.49 -5.79 -0.16
CA ALA A 10 -5.02 -6.95 -0.87
C ALA A 10 -5.26 -8.16 0.05
N ARG A 11 -4.42 -8.36 1.10
CA ARG A 11 -4.60 -9.45 2.09
C ARG A 11 -5.79 -9.28 3.02
N LEU A 12 -6.43 -8.13 3.01
CA LEU A 12 -7.72 -7.96 3.68
C LEU A 12 -8.86 -8.65 2.93
N TYR A 13 -8.68 -8.89 1.63
CA TYR A 13 -9.67 -9.48 0.72
C TYR A 13 -9.32 -10.91 0.29
N PHE A 14 -8.04 -11.27 0.29
CA PHE A 14 -7.56 -12.57 -0.14
C PHE A 14 -6.75 -13.26 0.96
N GLU A 15 -6.88 -14.58 1.00
CA GLU A 15 -6.14 -15.43 1.93
C GLU A 15 -4.74 -15.80 1.39
N ASP A 16 -4.02 -14.79 0.90
CA ASP A 16 -2.62 -14.95 0.52
C ASP A 16 -1.74 -15.19 1.77
N PRO A 17 -0.59 -15.85 1.66
CA PRO A 17 0.25 -16.16 2.82
C PRO A 17 0.43 -14.98 3.77
N GLY A 18 0.19 -15.21 5.06
CA GLY A 18 0.29 -14.21 6.14
C GLY A 18 -0.95 -13.31 6.33
N TRP A 19 -2.04 -13.58 5.63
CA TRP A 19 -3.26 -12.77 5.70
C TRP A 19 -3.82 -12.64 7.13
N GLU A 20 -3.72 -13.68 7.96
CA GLU A 20 -4.21 -13.66 9.35
C GLU A 20 -3.48 -12.59 10.18
N ARG A 21 -2.15 -12.50 10.03
CA ARG A 21 -1.33 -11.50 10.74
C ARG A 21 -1.64 -10.09 10.25
N VAL A 22 -1.85 -9.93 8.96
CA VAL A 22 -2.23 -8.64 8.36
C VAL A 22 -3.60 -8.19 8.86
N ARG A 23 -4.60 -9.08 8.86
CA ARG A 23 -5.95 -8.75 9.38
C ARG A 23 -5.92 -8.49 10.89
N ALA A 24 -5.16 -9.24 11.67
CA ALA A 24 -4.99 -8.97 13.10
C ALA A 24 -4.39 -7.58 13.34
N LEU A 25 -3.35 -7.21 12.58
CA LEU A 25 -2.74 -5.88 12.65
C LEU A 25 -3.74 -4.78 12.24
N ALA A 26 -4.51 -5.00 11.17
CA ALA A 26 -5.51 -4.05 10.68
C ALA A 26 -6.58 -3.72 11.74
N GLY A 27 -6.90 -4.66 12.61
CA GLY A 27 -7.86 -4.48 13.72
C GLY A 27 -7.34 -3.63 14.88
N THR A 28 -6.07 -3.23 14.89
CA THR A 28 -5.47 -2.54 16.05
C THR A 28 -5.52 -1.01 15.97
N ASP A 29 -5.69 -0.43 14.77
CA ASP A 29 -5.75 1.02 14.58
C ASP A 29 -6.35 1.33 13.19
N ARG A 30 -6.60 2.63 12.93
CA ARG A 30 -7.12 3.11 11.64
C ARG A 30 -6.11 2.87 10.53
N LEU A 31 -6.58 2.36 9.40
CA LEU A 31 -5.75 2.09 8.23
C LEU A 31 -5.57 3.35 7.37
N ALA A 32 -4.37 3.52 6.85
CA ALA A 32 -4.04 4.53 5.85
C ALA A 32 -3.31 3.90 4.68
N CYS A 33 -3.53 4.46 3.51
CA CYS A 33 -2.79 4.15 2.29
C CYS A 33 -2.75 5.39 1.39
N CYS A 34 -1.79 5.46 0.51
CA CYS A 34 -1.74 6.47 -0.55
C CYS A 34 -2.92 6.30 -1.53
N MET A 35 -3.45 7.39 -2.08
CA MET A 35 -4.53 7.34 -3.09
C MET A 35 -4.14 6.48 -4.30
N HIS A 36 -2.88 6.45 -4.69
CA HIS A 36 -2.35 5.53 -5.70
C HIS A 36 -2.63 4.06 -5.37
N GLY A 37 -2.48 3.67 -4.11
CA GLY A 37 -2.78 2.32 -3.62
C GLY A 37 -4.23 1.88 -3.83
N ARG A 38 -5.18 2.82 -3.90
CA ARG A 38 -6.57 2.49 -4.24
C ARG A 38 -6.67 1.94 -5.66
N ALA A 39 -5.99 2.56 -6.62
CA ALA A 39 -5.94 2.08 -8.00
C ALA A 39 -5.18 0.74 -8.11
N GLU A 40 -4.06 0.61 -7.41
CA GLU A 40 -3.29 -0.64 -7.40
C GLU A 40 -4.09 -1.81 -6.78
N THR A 41 -4.90 -1.55 -5.75
CA THR A 41 -5.77 -2.59 -5.14
C THR A 41 -6.78 -3.11 -6.14
N ALA A 42 -7.44 -2.21 -6.88
CA ALA A 42 -8.35 -2.62 -7.97
C ALA A 42 -7.60 -3.44 -9.03
N GLY A 43 -6.39 -3.02 -9.41
CA GLY A 43 -5.51 -3.77 -10.31
C GLY A 43 -5.11 -5.15 -9.77
N ALA A 44 -4.87 -5.26 -8.45
CA ALA A 44 -4.57 -6.53 -7.80
C ALA A 44 -5.76 -7.51 -7.86
N PHE A 45 -7.00 -7.02 -7.68
CA PHE A 45 -8.20 -7.84 -7.83
C PHE A 45 -8.36 -8.35 -9.27
N HIS A 46 -8.12 -7.49 -10.27
CA HIS A 46 -8.14 -7.89 -11.67
C HIS A 46 -7.04 -8.92 -11.99
N ARG A 47 -5.85 -8.78 -11.39
CA ARG A 47 -4.79 -9.78 -11.53
C ARG A 47 -5.23 -11.15 -10.98
N LYS A 48 -5.88 -11.21 -9.80
CA LYS A 48 -6.44 -12.45 -9.23
C LYS A 48 -7.46 -13.12 -10.16
N PHE A 49 -8.28 -12.32 -10.84
CA PHE A 49 -9.19 -12.82 -11.89
C PHE A 49 -8.43 -13.42 -13.07
N ARG A 50 -7.40 -12.74 -13.58
CA ARG A 50 -6.57 -13.26 -14.69
C ARG A 50 -5.84 -14.54 -14.32
N GLU A 51 -5.45 -14.70 -13.07
CA GLU A 51 -4.77 -15.89 -12.53
C GLU A 51 -5.76 -17.03 -12.22
N GLY A 52 -7.05 -16.82 -12.40
CA GLY A 52 -8.10 -17.81 -12.16
C GLY A 52 -8.45 -18.02 -10.68
N ALA A 53 -7.97 -17.16 -9.78
CA ALA A 53 -8.26 -17.25 -8.35
C ALA A 53 -9.70 -16.83 -8.02
N VAL A 54 -10.33 -16.02 -8.86
CA VAL A 54 -11.74 -15.58 -8.76
C VAL A 54 -12.36 -15.57 -10.16
N ASN A 55 -13.67 -15.74 -10.25
CA ASN A 55 -14.41 -15.61 -11.51
C ASN A 55 -14.83 -14.15 -11.78
N SER A 56 -15.44 -13.89 -12.93
CA SER A 56 -15.86 -12.53 -13.31
C SER A 56 -16.92 -11.92 -12.39
N GLY A 57 -17.84 -12.74 -11.87
CA GLY A 57 -18.85 -12.30 -10.90
C GLY A 57 -18.24 -11.93 -9.56
N ASP A 58 -17.29 -12.73 -9.08
CA ASP A 58 -16.53 -12.46 -7.86
C ASP A 58 -15.72 -11.17 -8.00
N LEU A 59 -15.06 -10.94 -9.12
CA LEU A 59 -14.33 -9.70 -9.38
C LEU A 59 -15.23 -8.47 -9.25
N VAL A 60 -16.40 -8.48 -9.88
CA VAL A 60 -17.37 -7.37 -9.79
C VAL A 60 -17.83 -7.16 -8.36
N THR A 61 -18.09 -8.23 -7.63
CA THR A 61 -18.50 -8.18 -6.20
C THR A 61 -17.40 -7.58 -5.33
N LEU A 62 -16.15 -8.04 -5.51
CA LEU A 62 -14.99 -7.52 -4.77
C LEU A 62 -14.76 -6.03 -5.02
N LEU A 63 -14.82 -5.59 -6.28
CA LEU A 63 -14.65 -4.17 -6.63
C LEU A 63 -15.74 -3.31 -6.00
N ARG A 64 -17.00 -3.74 -6.03
CA ARG A 64 -18.12 -3.03 -5.40
C ARG A 64 -17.98 -2.99 -3.87
N GLN A 65 -17.58 -4.09 -3.25
CA GLN A 65 -17.32 -4.14 -1.80
C GLN A 65 -16.21 -3.16 -1.44
N PHE A 66 -15.09 -3.19 -2.15
CA PHE A 66 -13.95 -2.31 -1.91
C PHE A 66 -14.33 -0.83 -2.03
N ASP A 67 -15.07 -0.45 -3.10
CA ASP A 67 -15.54 0.92 -3.27
C ASP A 67 -16.45 1.36 -2.14
N ARG A 68 -17.40 0.51 -1.72
CA ARG A 68 -18.29 0.79 -0.60
C ARG A 68 -17.51 0.97 0.72
N GLU A 69 -16.53 0.13 1.00
CA GLU A 69 -15.70 0.24 2.20
C GLU A 69 -14.85 1.52 2.17
N CYS A 70 -14.35 1.93 1.00
CA CYS A 70 -13.68 3.21 0.82
C CYS A 70 -14.62 4.40 1.13
N GLU A 71 -15.86 4.37 0.65
CA GLU A 71 -16.88 5.39 0.91
C GLU A 71 -17.27 5.46 2.40
N LEU A 72 -17.32 4.33 3.08
CA LEU A 72 -17.60 4.22 4.50
C LEU A 72 -16.40 4.60 5.40
N GLY A 73 -15.24 4.90 4.82
CA GLY A 73 -14.06 5.34 5.55
C GLY A 73 -13.27 4.22 6.23
N ALA A 74 -13.36 2.98 5.72
CA ALA A 74 -12.52 1.86 6.19
C ALA A 74 -11.02 2.16 6.04
N PHE A 75 -10.66 3.01 5.06
CA PHE A 75 -9.31 3.48 4.82
C PHE A 75 -9.24 5.00 4.80
N ARG A 76 -8.18 5.54 5.37
CA ARG A 76 -7.80 6.93 5.12
C ARG A 76 -6.91 6.98 3.88
N TRP A 77 -7.48 7.36 2.76
CA TRP A 77 -6.73 7.57 1.51
C TRP A 77 -5.99 8.91 1.57
N LEU A 78 -4.66 8.83 1.60
CA LEU A 78 -3.79 10.00 1.67
C LEU A 78 -3.56 10.55 0.26
N PRO A 79 -3.71 11.87 0.03
CA PRO A 79 -3.64 12.45 -1.31
C PRO A 79 -2.23 12.45 -1.88
N LEU A 80 -2.13 12.34 -3.20
CA LEU A 80 -0.91 12.63 -3.96
C LEU A 80 -0.79 14.14 -4.17
N SER A 81 -0.20 14.82 -3.19
CA SER A 81 0.00 16.26 -3.22
C SER A 81 1.35 16.64 -3.87
N GLU A 82 1.50 17.92 -4.22
CA GLU A 82 2.79 18.47 -4.68
C GLU A 82 3.91 18.24 -3.65
N ALA A 83 3.60 18.27 -2.35
CA ALA A 83 4.58 17.98 -1.30
C ALA A 83 5.08 16.52 -1.37
N VAL A 84 4.19 15.57 -1.64
CA VAL A 84 4.54 14.16 -1.85
C VAL A 84 5.48 14.00 -3.04
N ILE A 85 5.15 14.64 -4.18
CA ILE A 85 5.98 14.58 -5.39
C ILE A 85 7.34 15.26 -5.15
N SER A 86 7.35 16.41 -4.49
CA SER A 86 8.60 17.11 -4.15
C SER A 86 9.50 16.28 -3.23
N ARG A 87 8.94 15.58 -2.24
CA ARG A 87 9.69 14.67 -1.39
C ARG A 87 10.30 13.52 -2.19
N LEU A 88 9.49 12.88 -3.01
CA LEU A 88 9.93 11.79 -3.89
C LEU A 88 11.12 12.24 -4.76
N THR A 89 11.01 13.39 -5.42
CA THR A 89 12.06 13.96 -6.29
C THR A 89 13.35 14.22 -5.51
N ARG A 90 13.25 14.79 -4.29
CA ARG A 90 14.42 15.03 -3.43
C ARG A 90 15.11 13.73 -3.03
N VAL A 91 14.35 12.68 -2.69
CA VAL A 91 14.93 11.38 -2.37
C VAL A 91 15.63 10.78 -3.57
N TYR A 92 15.02 10.79 -4.74
CA TYR A 92 15.69 10.29 -5.96
C TYR A 92 17.00 11.03 -6.28
N ALA A 93 17.07 12.34 -6.03
CA ALA A 93 18.29 13.12 -6.27
C ALA A 93 19.48 12.68 -5.40
N SER A 94 19.23 12.05 -4.23
CA SER A 94 20.26 11.60 -3.30
C SER A 94 20.32 10.07 -3.15
N LEU A 95 19.47 9.34 -3.88
CA LEU A 95 19.39 7.89 -3.76
C LEU A 95 20.65 7.24 -4.35
N PRO A 96 21.34 6.33 -3.63
CA PRO A 96 22.49 5.61 -4.17
C PRO A 96 22.16 4.82 -5.44
N VAL A 97 23.08 4.78 -6.39
CA VAL A 97 22.90 4.05 -7.67
C VAL A 97 22.59 2.56 -7.48
N THR A 98 22.95 1.99 -6.34
CA THR A 98 22.70 0.58 -6.00
C THR A 98 21.26 0.31 -5.50
N VAL A 99 20.50 1.37 -5.20
CA VAL A 99 19.12 1.24 -4.69
C VAL A 99 18.14 1.27 -5.84
N VAL A 100 17.41 0.18 -6.02
CA VAL A 100 16.34 0.06 -7.02
C VAL A 100 15.01 0.40 -6.35
N LEU A 101 14.47 1.57 -6.67
CA LEU A 101 13.18 2.04 -6.17
C LEU A 101 12.27 2.41 -7.35
N ARG A 102 11.14 1.69 -7.49
CA ARG A 102 10.13 1.97 -8.51
C ARG A 102 9.30 3.19 -8.10
N ALA A 103 8.79 3.94 -9.07
CA ALA A 103 8.00 5.14 -8.81
C ALA A 103 6.76 4.89 -7.95
N ALA A 104 6.07 3.76 -8.15
CA ALA A 104 4.92 3.36 -7.34
C ALA A 104 5.29 3.16 -5.86
N ASP A 105 6.39 2.46 -5.59
CA ASP A 105 6.90 2.24 -4.24
C ASP A 105 7.34 3.56 -3.59
N ALA A 106 8.00 4.43 -4.37
CA ALA A 106 8.41 5.76 -3.91
C ALA A 106 7.20 6.65 -3.55
N LEU A 107 6.09 6.55 -4.29
CA LEU A 107 4.84 7.26 -3.95
C LEU A 107 4.28 6.81 -2.61
N HIS A 108 4.27 5.50 -2.31
CA HIS A 108 3.86 4.99 -1.01
C HIS A 108 4.72 5.56 0.12
N LEU A 109 6.05 5.49 -0.04
CA LEU A 109 6.99 5.95 0.98
C LEU A 109 6.92 7.47 1.20
N ALA A 110 6.90 8.25 0.10
CA ALA A 110 6.80 9.69 0.18
C ALA A 110 5.48 10.13 0.83
N CYS A 111 4.36 9.49 0.45
CA CYS A 111 3.04 9.79 0.98
C CYS A 111 2.96 9.49 2.49
N ALA A 112 3.46 8.34 2.94
CA ALA A 112 3.50 8.00 4.35
C ALA A 112 4.34 9.02 5.14
N SER A 113 5.52 9.36 4.63
CA SER A 113 6.45 10.30 5.26
C SER A 113 5.86 11.73 5.37
N GLU A 114 5.30 12.27 4.28
CA GLU A 114 4.70 13.62 4.28
C GLU A 114 3.47 13.72 5.20
N ASN A 115 2.79 12.61 5.46
CA ASN A 115 1.67 12.57 6.40
C ASN A 115 2.08 12.21 7.84
N GLY A 116 3.37 12.29 8.17
CA GLY A 116 3.90 12.15 9.53
C GLY A 116 3.90 10.72 10.08
N LEU A 117 3.66 9.73 9.25
CA LEU A 117 3.75 8.34 9.66
C LEU A 117 5.21 7.94 9.89
N LYS A 118 5.43 6.94 10.75
CA LYS A 118 6.77 6.47 11.12
C LYS A 118 7.08 5.09 10.59
N ARG A 119 6.03 4.34 10.19
CA ARG A 119 6.16 2.96 9.72
C ARG A 119 5.32 2.75 8.47
N VAL A 120 5.84 1.92 7.58
CA VAL A 120 5.08 1.34 6.47
C VAL A 120 5.10 -0.18 6.59
N TYR A 121 3.96 -0.80 6.37
CA TYR A 121 3.80 -2.25 6.43
C TYR A 121 3.62 -2.79 5.02
N SER A 122 4.47 -3.72 4.65
CA SER A 122 4.52 -4.33 3.31
C SER A 122 5.20 -5.70 3.37
N ASN A 123 5.01 -6.51 2.34
CA ASN A 123 5.87 -7.67 2.08
C ASN A 123 6.79 -7.46 0.87
N ASP A 124 6.78 -6.29 0.25
CA ASP A 124 7.73 -5.96 -0.82
C ASP A 124 9.10 -5.60 -0.23
N VAL A 125 10.06 -6.50 -0.44
CA VAL A 125 11.43 -6.36 0.07
C VAL A 125 12.10 -5.08 -0.42
N ARG A 126 11.84 -4.64 -1.67
CA ARG A 126 12.44 -3.43 -2.26
C ARG A 126 11.87 -2.16 -1.63
N LEU A 127 10.55 -2.13 -1.46
CA LEU A 127 9.88 -1.03 -0.76
C LEU A 127 10.40 -0.91 0.67
N LEU A 128 10.46 -2.02 1.41
CA LEU A 128 10.93 -2.04 2.80
C LEU A 128 12.40 -1.59 2.92
N ALA A 129 13.28 -2.07 2.02
CA ALA A 129 14.69 -1.68 2.00
C ALA A 129 14.89 -0.18 1.74
N SER A 130 13.95 0.45 1.01
CA SER A 130 14.01 1.87 0.67
C SER A 130 13.36 2.79 1.70
N ALA A 131 12.62 2.27 2.68
CA ALA A 131 11.83 3.05 3.63
C ALA A 131 12.69 4.06 4.43
N SER A 132 13.91 3.69 4.82
CA SER A 132 14.80 4.55 5.60
C SER A 132 15.20 5.84 4.87
N HIS A 133 15.27 5.84 3.53
CA HIS A 133 15.55 7.03 2.72
C HIS A 133 14.42 8.09 2.81
N PHE A 134 13.24 7.67 3.25
CA PHE A 134 12.08 8.54 3.51
C PHE A 134 11.87 8.84 5.01
N GLY A 135 12.81 8.42 5.88
CA GLY A 135 12.68 8.56 7.32
C GLY A 135 11.65 7.63 7.95
N LEU A 136 11.38 6.49 7.31
CA LEU A 136 10.39 5.50 7.74
C LEU A 136 11.06 4.19 8.16
N ALA A 137 10.42 3.47 9.07
CA ALA A 137 10.72 2.08 9.32
C ALA A 137 9.83 1.18 8.45
N GLY A 138 10.45 0.34 7.63
CA GLY A 138 9.77 -0.72 6.89
C GLY A 138 9.52 -1.93 7.78
N VAL A 139 8.29 -2.44 7.83
CA VAL A 139 7.92 -3.58 8.68
C VAL A 139 7.20 -4.64 7.85
N ASN A 140 7.62 -5.89 8.02
CA ASN A 140 6.92 -7.06 7.54
C ASN A 140 6.47 -7.92 8.73
N VAL A 141 5.18 -8.29 8.79
CA VAL A 141 4.64 -9.17 9.84
C VAL A 141 4.30 -10.58 9.32
N ILE A 142 4.61 -10.84 8.04
CA ILE A 142 4.34 -12.11 7.36
C ILE A 142 5.53 -13.06 7.50
#